data_76c5309058cca5f0260435dff8d3646e
#
_entry.id   76c5309058cca5f0260435dff8d3646e
#
_cell.length_a   1.000
_cell.length_b   1.000
_cell.length_c   1.000
_cell.angle_alpha   90.00
_cell.angle_beta   90.00
_cell.angle_gamma   90.00
#
_symmetry.space_group_name_H-M   'P 1'
#
loop_
_entity.id
_entity.type
_entity.pdbx_description
1 polymer ?
#
loop_
_entity_poly.entity_id
_entity_poly.type
_entity_poly.pdbx_seq_one_letter_code
_entity_poly.pdbx_strand_id
1 'polypeptide(L)'
;MPNRTRSKGRRIATYLPIAALIVVVPIALFSWDEGGGDAESVATSTSDSSSTTTIAQSTTAPTTSLPDGTQTAVVVSVTDGDTIRVDHTGGSNDPLRLIGINTPESGECYEVESTVALDSLVGGETVIIVSDVSDRDQFGRLLRYVYLTDNTFVNEVMVRQGYGIAREYPPDTGQADLLTSAQVEAKSDQIGLWAPDACGAPVDANLIITHIEADAPGNDNDDLNGEWVEITNQGSTVTDMTEWVLKDESATHRYDFPNQFAMSRGSVIRVFTGCGTDTTMGLYWCSEGAIWNNSGDTAFLLDPSGNIHDRFGY
;
A
#
# COMPACT_ATOMS: atom_id res chain seq x y z
N MET A 1 15.28 24.08 56.19
CA MET A 1 14.45 23.08 55.53
C MET A 1 15.22 22.60 54.33
N PRO A 2 15.64 21.34 54.25
CA PRO A 2 16.55 20.88 53.19
C PRO A 2 15.80 20.38 51.96
N ASN A 3 16.33 20.73 50.81
CA ASN A 3 15.94 20.42 49.48
C ASN A 3 16.11 18.92 49.18
N ARG A 4 15.03 18.22 48.72
CA ARG A 4 15.08 16.84 48.30
C ARG A 4 15.22 16.78 46.77
N THR A 5 16.41 16.44 46.29
CA THR A 5 16.69 16.07 44.90
C THR A 5 16.13 14.67 44.62
N ARG A 6 15.21 14.57 43.65
CA ARG A 6 14.69 13.30 43.11
C ARG A 6 15.63 12.78 42.01
N SER A 7 16.32 11.69 42.27
CA SER A 7 17.06 10.91 41.31
C SER A 7 16.09 10.19 40.35
N LYS A 8 16.23 10.45 39.03
CA LYS A 8 15.54 9.68 37.96
C LYS A 8 16.38 8.43 37.66
N GLY A 9 15.91 7.28 38.11
CA GLY A 9 16.49 5.98 37.73
C GLY A 9 16.18 5.68 36.25
N ARG A 10 17.22 5.57 35.44
CA ARG A 10 17.18 5.01 34.09
C ARG A 10 16.92 3.50 34.17
N ARG A 11 15.78 3.04 33.64
CA ARG A 11 15.55 1.61 33.41
C ARG A 11 16.19 1.27 32.06
N ILE A 12 17.20 0.43 32.06
CA ILE A 12 17.79 -0.16 30.87
C ILE A 12 16.89 -1.36 30.52
N ALA A 13 16.22 -1.28 29.38
CA ALA A 13 15.50 -2.41 28.82
C ALA A 13 16.51 -3.30 28.08
N THR A 14 16.70 -4.51 28.57
CA THR A 14 17.50 -5.55 27.93
C THR A 14 16.64 -6.23 26.86
N TYR A 15 16.97 -6.00 25.60
CA TYR A 15 16.39 -6.73 24.47
C TYR A 15 17.05 -8.11 24.38
N LEU A 16 16.24 -9.16 24.48
CA LEU A 16 16.63 -10.52 24.11
C LEU A 16 16.41 -10.67 22.59
N PRO A 17 17.37 -11.26 21.85
CA PRO A 17 17.17 -11.51 20.44
C PRO A 17 16.15 -12.62 20.23
N ILE A 18 15.10 -12.36 19.48
CA ILE A 18 14.15 -13.36 18.99
C ILE A 18 14.86 -14.11 17.86
N ALA A 19 15.18 -15.38 18.10
CA ALA A 19 15.69 -16.27 17.08
C ALA A 19 14.58 -16.58 16.07
N ALA A 20 14.77 -16.18 14.82
CA ALA A 20 13.89 -16.52 13.72
C ALA A 20 13.88 -18.05 13.52
N LEU A 21 12.73 -18.66 13.74
CA LEU A 21 12.48 -20.07 13.47
C LEU A 21 12.17 -20.21 11.97
N ILE A 22 13.15 -20.65 11.18
CA ILE A 22 12.92 -20.99 9.77
C ILE A 22 12.15 -22.31 9.75
N VAL A 23 10.86 -22.25 9.43
CA VAL A 23 10.05 -23.44 9.16
C VAL A 23 10.29 -23.84 7.71
N VAL A 24 11.09 -24.89 7.51
CA VAL A 24 11.23 -25.54 6.20
C VAL A 24 10.03 -26.46 6.00
N VAL A 25 9.13 -26.09 5.10
CA VAL A 25 8.02 -26.97 4.68
C VAL A 25 8.57 -27.92 3.62
N PRO A 26 8.50 -29.26 3.79
CA PRO A 26 8.92 -30.19 2.76
C PRO A 26 7.88 -30.23 1.63
N ILE A 27 8.34 -30.00 0.41
CA ILE A 27 7.55 -30.20 -0.80
C ILE A 27 7.35 -31.70 -0.99
N ALA A 28 6.13 -32.20 -0.82
CA ALA A 28 5.74 -33.55 -1.15
C ALA A 28 5.60 -33.68 -2.68
N LEU A 29 6.55 -34.41 -3.28
CA LEU A 29 6.44 -34.83 -4.67
C LEU A 29 5.37 -35.93 -4.77
N PHE A 30 4.21 -35.60 -5.35
CA PHE A 30 3.22 -36.58 -5.74
C PHE A 30 3.72 -37.29 -7.02
N SER A 31 4.11 -38.57 -6.91
CA SER A 31 4.32 -39.47 -8.04
C SER A 31 2.97 -40.02 -8.47
N TRP A 32 2.60 -39.82 -9.74
CA TRP A 32 1.48 -40.48 -10.35
C TRP A 32 1.90 -41.91 -10.72
N ASP A 33 1.17 -42.88 -10.19
CA ASP A 33 1.31 -44.30 -10.52
C ASP A 33 0.36 -44.58 -11.71
N GLU A 34 0.94 -44.93 -12.87
CA GLU A 34 0.19 -45.37 -14.03
C GLU A 34 0.03 -46.89 -13.96
N GLY A 35 -1.21 -47.33 -13.72
CA GLY A 35 -1.62 -48.71 -13.81
C GLY A 35 -1.64 -49.21 -15.25
N GLY A 36 -1.03 -50.37 -15.47
CA GLY A 36 -0.83 -50.98 -16.75
C GLY A 36 -2.11 -51.56 -17.41
N GLY A 37 -2.00 -51.74 -18.70
CA GLY A 37 -2.94 -52.47 -19.58
C GLY A 37 -2.20 -52.96 -20.81
N ASP A 38 -2.00 -54.27 -20.89
CA ASP A 38 -1.35 -55.00 -21.98
C ASP A 38 -2.15 -54.93 -23.27
N ALA A 39 -1.44 -54.83 -24.43
CA ALA A 39 -1.84 -55.54 -25.68
C ALA A 39 -0.69 -55.48 -26.71
N GLU A 40 -0.45 -56.67 -27.23
CA GLU A 40 0.49 -57.23 -28.19
C GLU A 40 0.87 -56.45 -29.46
N SER A 41 2.16 -56.63 -29.74
CA SER A 41 2.82 -56.95 -31.01
C SER A 41 2.35 -56.38 -32.37
N VAL A 42 3.28 -55.84 -33.15
CA VAL A 42 3.85 -56.41 -34.40
C VAL A 42 5.06 -55.58 -34.82
N ALA A 43 6.16 -56.27 -35.11
CA ALA A 43 7.40 -55.75 -35.65
C ALA A 43 7.28 -55.41 -37.14
N THR A 44 7.86 -54.29 -37.58
CA THR A 44 8.44 -54.17 -38.92
C THR A 44 9.59 -53.18 -38.89
N SER A 45 10.77 -53.68 -39.21
CA SER A 45 12.02 -52.92 -39.37
C SER A 45 12.03 -52.14 -40.66
N THR A 46 12.38 -50.87 -40.61
CA THR A 46 13.08 -50.19 -41.70
C THR A 46 14.06 -49.17 -41.14
N SER A 47 15.32 -49.38 -41.47
CA SER A 47 16.44 -48.49 -41.26
C SER A 47 16.34 -47.28 -42.17
N ASP A 48 16.41 -46.06 -41.57
CA ASP A 48 16.84 -44.90 -42.34
C ASP A 48 17.72 -43.96 -41.48
N SER A 49 18.88 -43.69 -42.04
CA SER A 49 19.87 -42.76 -41.51
C SER A 49 19.34 -41.33 -41.60
N SER A 50 19.22 -40.65 -40.49
CA SER A 50 18.95 -39.22 -40.49
C SER A 50 19.99 -38.48 -39.66
N SER A 51 20.71 -37.63 -40.37
CA SER A 51 21.75 -36.73 -39.92
C SER A 51 21.22 -35.82 -38.80
N THR A 52 21.84 -35.89 -37.63
CA THR A 52 21.56 -34.99 -36.50
C THR A 52 22.14 -33.61 -36.82
N THR A 53 21.31 -32.68 -37.28
CA THR A 53 21.66 -31.27 -37.33
C THR A 53 21.39 -30.68 -35.94
N THR A 54 22.45 -30.49 -35.18
CA THR A 54 22.41 -29.75 -33.92
C THR A 54 22.15 -28.28 -34.21
N ILE A 55 20.89 -27.84 -34.08
CA ILE A 55 20.57 -26.43 -34.10
C ILE A 55 20.93 -25.92 -32.69
N ALA A 56 22.04 -25.22 -32.58
CA ALA A 56 22.35 -24.41 -31.41
C ALA A 56 21.31 -23.29 -31.34
N GLN A 57 20.26 -23.46 -30.51
CA GLN A 57 19.39 -22.35 -30.11
C GLN A 57 20.22 -21.39 -29.24
N SER A 58 20.69 -20.32 -29.87
CA SER A 58 21.15 -19.13 -29.14
C SER A 58 19.95 -18.49 -28.48
N THR A 59 19.70 -18.81 -27.22
CA THR A 59 18.75 -18.06 -26.37
C THR A 59 19.41 -16.73 -25.99
N THR A 60 19.38 -15.77 -26.89
CA THR A 60 19.50 -14.36 -26.51
C THR A 60 18.25 -14.02 -25.76
N ALA A 61 18.38 -13.88 -24.43
CA ALA A 61 17.36 -13.23 -23.64
C ALA A 61 17.06 -11.85 -24.27
N PRO A 62 15.79 -11.43 -24.38
CA PRO A 62 15.49 -10.11 -24.88
C PRO A 62 16.14 -9.10 -23.94
N THR A 63 17.15 -8.38 -24.44
CA THR A 63 17.67 -7.19 -23.77
C THR A 63 16.56 -6.15 -23.88
N THR A 64 15.72 -6.07 -22.86
CA THR A 64 14.74 -5.00 -22.74
C THR A 64 15.55 -3.72 -22.56
N SER A 65 15.64 -2.92 -23.61
CA SER A 65 16.20 -1.58 -23.51
C SER A 65 15.31 -0.80 -22.54
N LEU A 66 15.93 -0.23 -21.51
CA LEU A 66 15.23 0.64 -20.58
C LEU A 66 14.61 1.84 -21.33
N PRO A 67 13.47 2.35 -20.91
CA PRO A 67 12.80 3.49 -21.53
C PRO A 67 13.72 4.73 -21.65
N ASP A 68 13.48 5.60 -22.62
CA ASP A 68 14.10 6.91 -22.69
C ASP A 68 13.85 7.68 -21.38
N GLY A 69 14.86 8.37 -20.85
CA GLY A 69 14.78 9.04 -19.55
C GLY A 69 15.26 8.21 -18.37
N THR A 70 15.77 6.99 -18.62
CA THR A 70 16.37 6.13 -17.60
C THR A 70 17.70 6.71 -17.10
N GLN A 71 17.83 6.80 -15.78
CA GLN A 71 19.07 7.20 -15.10
C GLN A 71 19.42 6.17 -14.02
N THR A 72 20.70 6.07 -13.68
CA THR A 72 21.15 5.35 -12.50
C THR A 72 21.39 6.32 -11.35
N ALA A 73 21.09 5.89 -10.14
CA ALA A 73 21.33 6.67 -8.92
C ALA A 73 21.77 5.75 -7.78
N VAL A 74 22.51 6.27 -6.84
CA VAL A 74 22.81 5.57 -5.58
C VAL A 74 21.86 6.09 -4.51
N VAL A 75 21.18 5.18 -3.80
CA VAL A 75 20.33 5.56 -2.67
C VAL A 75 21.20 5.96 -1.48
N VAL A 76 21.08 7.20 -1.06
CA VAL A 76 21.85 7.78 0.05
C VAL A 76 21.19 7.47 1.39
N SER A 77 19.85 7.55 1.44
CA SER A 77 19.04 7.21 2.62
C SER A 77 17.59 7.03 2.22
N VAL A 78 16.84 6.31 3.05
CA VAL A 78 15.38 6.22 2.98
C VAL A 78 14.81 7.21 4.01
N THR A 79 13.77 7.96 3.63
CA THR A 79 13.10 8.93 4.50
C THR A 79 11.87 8.31 5.14
N ASP A 80 11.03 7.66 4.33
CA ASP A 80 9.81 6.94 4.69
C ASP A 80 9.54 5.84 3.64
N GLY A 81 8.37 5.21 3.68
CA GLY A 81 8.05 4.06 2.83
C GLY A 81 7.95 4.34 1.32
N ASP A 82 7.93 5.60 0.91
CA ASP A 82 7.83 5.98 -0.51
C ASP A 82 8.71 7.17 -0.92
N THR A 83 9.58 7.62 -0.02
CA THR A 83 10.50 8.74 -0.24
C THR A 83 11.93 8.35 0.11
N ILE A 84 12.83 8.49 -0.86
CA ILE A 84 14.26 8.23 -0.70
C ILE A 84 15.08 9.48 -1.03
N ARG A 85 16.35 9.44 -0.69
CA ARG A 85 17.33 10.44 -1.15
C ARG A 85 18.35 9.75 -2.03
N VAL A 86 18.66 10.35 -3.17
CA VAL A 86 19.51 9.75 -4.19
C VAL A 86 20.64 10.66 -4.63
N ASP A 87 21.78 10.05 -4.98
CA ASP A 87 22.85 10.67 -5.75
C ASP A 87 22.80 10.13 -7.19
N HIS A 88 22.42 10.99 -8.12
CA HIS A 88 22.35 10.66 -9.55
C HIS A 88 23.31 11.49 -10.42
N THR A 89 24.12 12.37 -9.81
CA THR A 89 25.07 13.24 -10.53
C THR A 89 26.50 13.18 -10.00
N GLY A 90 26.78 12.33 -8.99
CA GLY A 90 28.08 12.21 -8.34
C GLY A 90 28.32 13.30 -7.29
N GLY A 91 27.54 13.26 -6.21
CA GLY A 91 27.58 14.17 -5.07
C GLY A 91 26.28 14.91 -4.80
N SER A 92 25.19 14.55 -5.50
CA SER A 92 23.86 15.07 -5.19
C SER A 92 23.25 14.35 -3.98
N ASN A 93 22.22 14.95 -3.40
CA ASN A 93 21.42 14.37 -2.34
C ASN A 93 19.96 14.82 -2.55
N ASP A 94 19.43 14.47 -3.72
CA ASP A 94 18.10 14.89 -4.14
C ASP A 94 17.01 14.03 -3.49
N PRO A 95 15.93 14.65 -2.97
CA PRO A 95 14.77 13.89 -2.54
C PRO A 95 14.03 13.33 -3.76
N LEU A 96 13.62 12.06 -3.66
CA LEU A 96 12.89 11.36 -4.70
C LEU A 96 11.66 10.69 -4.09
N ARG A 97 10.48 10.95 -4.68
CA ARG A 97 9.20 10.33 -4.36
C ARG A 97 8.93 9.22 -5.36
N LEU A 98 8.71 8.01 -4.86
CA LEU A 98 8.25 6.89 -5.65
C LEU A 98 6.81 7.20 -6.10
N ILE A 99 6.58 7.36 -7.42
CA ILE A 99 5.26 7.68 -7.96
C ILE A 99 4.38 6.44 -8.12
N GLY A 100 3.08 6.64 -8.14
CA GLY A 100 2.09 5.57 -8.29
C GLY A 100 1.80 4.79 -7.01
N ILE A 101 2.43 5.13 -5.88
CA ILE A 101 2.18 4.50 -4.59
C ILE A 101 2.03 5.54 -3.49
N ASN A 102 1.37 5.15 -2.40
CA ASN A 102 1.35 5.90 -1.15
C ASN A 102 1.55 4.94 0.02
N THR A 103 2.37 5.32 0.98
CA THR A 103 2.64 4.53 2.19
C THR A 103 2.13 5.27 3.43
N PRO A 104 1.95 4.57 4.56
CA PRO A 104 1.55 5.22 5.80
C PRO A 104 2.52 6.33 6.20
N GLU A 105 1.93 7.46 6.62
CA GLU A 105 2.66 8.62 7.05
C GLU A 105 3.18 8.47 8.49
N SER A 106 4.07 9.39 8.90
CA SER A 106 4.68 9.37 10.21
C SER A 106 3.63 9.40 11.33
N GLY A 107 3.70 8.40 12.22
CA GLY A 107 2.75 8.18 13.30
C GLY A 107 1.54 7.35 12.92
N GLU A 108 1.37 6.99 11.66
CA GLU A 108 0.35 6.03 11.25
C GLU A 108 0.82 4.59 11.47
N CYS A 109 -0.12 3.69 11.61
CA CYS A 109 0.18 2.26 11.65
C CYS A 109 0.86 1.82 10.34
N TYR A 110 1.80 0.91 10.47
CA TYR A 110 2.59 0.34 9.36
C TYR A 110 3.64 1.30 8.74
N GLU A 111 3.80 2.53 9.25
CA GLU A 111 4.83 3.48 8.81
C GLU A 111 6.24 2.88 8.92
N VAL A 112 6.55 2.31 10.08
CA VAL A 112 7.88 1.75 10.36
C VAL A 112 8.15 0.54 9.48
N GLU A 113 7.19 -0.36 9.32
CA GLU A 113 7.27 -1.55 8.49
C GLU A 113 7.51 -1.18 7.02
N SER A 114 6.80 -0.18 6.51
CA SER A 114 6.95 0.33 5.14
C SER A 114 8.33 0.95 4.92
N THR A 115 8.78 1.78 5.86
CA THR A 115 10.10 2.41 5.81
C THR A 115 11.23 1.38 5.85
N VAL A 116 11.15 0.39 6.75
CA VAL A 116 12.13 -0.68 6.87
C VAL A 116 12.14 -1.58 5.64
N ALA A 117 10.97 -1.86 5.06
CA ALA A 117 10.87 -2.64 3.83
C ALA A 117 11.55 -1.95 2.66
N LEU A 118 11.28 -0.65 2.46
CA LEU A 118 11.94 0.12 1.41
C LEU A 118 13.46 0.21 1.64
N ASP A 119 13.91 0.46 2.88
CA ASP A 119 15.34 0.50 3.21
C ASP A 119 16.04 -0.83 2.96
N SER A 120 15.35 -1.94 3.26
CA SER A 120 15.86 -3.30 2.99
C SER A 120 15.99 -3.62 1.51
N LEU A 121 15.15 -3.00 0.66
CA LEU A 121 15.17 -3.19 -0.79
C LEU A 121 16.23 -2.32 -1.47
N VAL A 122 16.36 -1.06 -1.07
CA VAL A 122 17.13 -0.08 -1.85
C VAL A 122 18.21 0.65 -1.05
N GLY A 123 18.28 0.49 0.27
CA GLY A 123 19.21 1.23 1.13
C GLY A 123 20.67 1.01 0.75
N GLY A 124 21.36 2.07 0.31
CA GLY A 124 22.75 2.02 -0.16
C GLY A 124 22.96 1.38 -1.54
N GLU A 125 21.91 0.90 -2.18
CA GLU A 125 21.98 0.23 -3.48
C GLU A 125 22.06 1.21 -4.65
N THR A 126 22.55 0.74 -5.78
CA THR A 126 22.40 1.42 -7.07
C THR A 126 21.06 1.02 -7.67
N VAL A 127 20.24 2.01 -7.95
CA VAL A 127 18.92 1.85 -8.55
C VAL A 127 18.83 2.49 -9.93
N ILE A 128 17.87 2.04 -10.71
CA ILE A 128 17.47 2.64 -11.97
C ILE A 128 16.23 3.48 -11.68
N ILE A 129 16.28 4.76 -12.03
CA ILE A 129 15.17 5.70 -11.84
C ILE A 129 14.62 6.11 -13.21
N VAL A 130 13.29 6.08 -13.35
CA VAL A 130 12.59 6.36 -14.61
C VAL A 130 11.53 7.42 -14.35
N SER A 131 11.57 8.51 -15.12
CA SER A 131 10.50 9.51 -15.08
C SER A 131 9.26 9.01 -15.82
N ASP A 132 8.09 9.51 -15.44
CA ASP A 132 6.90 9.46 -16.26
C ASP A 132 6.74 10.81 -16.98
N VAL A 133 5.68 11.55 -16.76
CA VAL A 133 5.42 12.84 -17.39
C VAL A 133 6.07 13.99 -16.61
N SER A 134 5.90 14.01 -15.29
CA SER A 134 6.38 15.08 -14.42
C SER A 134 7.82 14.79 -13.95
N ASP A 135 8.64 15.85 -13.86
CA ASP A 135 10.01 15.71 -13.35
C ASP A 135 10.07 15.83 -11.82
N ARG A 136 9.37 16.83 -11.27
CA ARG A 136 9.37 17.14 -9.83
C ARG A 136 7.99 17.57 -9.36
N ASP A 137 7.74 17.37 -8.08
CA ASP A 137 6.55 17.90 -7.41
C ASP A 137 6.75 19.35 -6.93
N GLN A 138 5.70 19.90 -6.33
CA GLN A 138 5.71 21.27 -5.76
C GLN A 138 6.70 21.44 -4.60
N PHE A 139 7.18 20.36 -4.00
CA PHE A 139 8.18 20.35 -2.92
C PHE A 139 9.59 20.15 -3.44
N GLY A 140 9.77 20.02 -4.75
CA GLY A 140 11.06 19.85 -5.42
C GLY A 140 11.59 18.42 -5.41
N ARG A 141 10.81 17.42 -4.97
CA ARG A 141 11.20 16.00 -5.02
C ARG A 141 11.14 15.51 -6.47
N LEU A 142 12.12 14.70 -6.88
CA LEU A 142 12.08 13.97 -8.15
C LEU A 142 10.92 12.98 -8.11
N LEU A 143 10.12 12.91 -9.18
CA LEU A 143 9.03 11.95 -9.34
C LEU A 143 9.49 10.80 -10.22
N ARG A 144 9.68 9.59 -9.66
CA ARG A 144 10.28 8.46 -10.40
C ARG A 144 9.62 7.12 -10.05
N TYR A 145 9.59 6.25 -11.04
CA TYR A 145 9.53 4.82 -10.84
C TYR A 145 10.95 4.32 -10.54
N VAL A 146 11.09 3.42 -9.58
CA VAL A 146 12.37 2.91 -9.09
C VAL A 146 12.49 1.43 -9.39
N TYR A 147 13.63 1.02 -9.97
CA TYR A 147 13.94 -0.37 -10.26
C TYR A 147 15.31 -0.72 -9.68
N LEU A 148 15.44 -1.95 -9.21
CA LEU A 148 16.77 -2.51 -8.93
C LEU A 148 17.50 -2.82 -10.25
N THR A 149 18.81 -3.07 -10.16
CA THR A 149 19.64 -3.35 -11.34
C THR A 149 19.31 -4.68 -12.05
N ASP A 150 18.54 -5.56 -11.38
CA ASP A 150 18.00 -6.79 -11.93
C ASP A 150 16.62 -6.62 -12.59
N ASN A 151 16.15 -5.38 -12.72
CA ASN A 151 14.83 -4.95 -13.20
C ASN A 151 13.65 -5.24 -12.24
N THR A 152 13.89 -5.56 -10.98
CA THR A 152 12.81 -5.63 -9.98
C THR A 152 12.17 -4.24 -9.82
N PHE A 153 10.87 -4.14 -10.03
CA PHE A 153 10.12 -2.88 -9.89
C PHE A 153 9.78 -2.63 -8.41
N VAL A 154 10.52 -1.74 -7.76
CA VAL A 154 10.43 -1.47 -6.32
C VAL A 154 9.04 -1.00 -5.92
N ASN A 155 8.44 -0.05 -6.69
CA ASN A 155 7.10 0.46 -6.41
C ASN A 155 6.05 -0.66 -6.39
N GLU A 156 6.14 -1.61 -7.33
CA GLU A 156 5.25 -2.78 -7.37
C GLU A 156 5.46 -3.69 -6.17
N VAL A 157 6.72 -3.97 -5.80
CA VAL A 157 7.04 -4.81 -4.63
C VAL A 157 6.44 -4.22 -3.37
N MET A 158 6.55 -2.90 -3.16
CA MET A 158 5.98 -2.23 -2.00
C MET A 158 4.46 -2.39 -1.92
N VAL A 159 3.76 -2.29 -3.05
CA VAL A 159 2.30 -2.48 -3.11
C VAL A 159 1.91 -3.94 -2.96
N ARG A 160 2.58 -4.85 -3.69
CA ARG A 160 2.29 -6.29 -3.70
C ARG A 160 2.49 -6.94 -2.33
N GLN A 161 3.48 -6.45 -1.57
CA GLN A 161 3.75 -6.91 -0.20
C GLN A 161 2.93 -6.16 0.86
N GLY A 162 2.02 -5.27 0.44
CA GLY A 162 1.14 -4.53 1.33
C GLY A 162 1.84 -3.51 2.22
N TYR A 163 3.00 -3.00 1.82
CA TYR A 163 3.69 -1.90 2.51
C TYR A 163 3.17 -0.53 2.11
N GLY A 164 2.38 -0.45 1.05
CA GLY A 164 1.73 0.76 0.56
C GLY A 164 0.53 0.43 -0.29
N ILE A 165 -0.19 1.47 -0.70
CA ILE A 165 -1.33 1.40 -1.59
C ILE A 165 -0.97 1.94 -2.98
N ALA A 166 -1.62 1.41 -4.02
CA ALA A 166 -1.53 2.01 -5.35
C ALA A 166 -2.29 3.34 -5.35
N ARG A 167 -1.65 4.40 -5.83
CA ARG A 167 -2.23 5.73 -5.91
C ARG A 167 -1.87 6.41 -7.23
N GLU A 168 -2.88 6.76 -8.00
CA GLU A 168 -2.70 7.51 -9.24
C GLU A 168 -2.60 9.01 -8.95
N TYR A 169 -1.60 9.64 -9.56
CA TYR A 169 -1.43 11.10 -9.56
C TYR A 169 -1.28 11.58 -11.01
N PRO A 170 -2.36 11.87 -11.72
CA PRO A 170 -2.27 12.37 -13.08
C PRO A 170 -1.39 13.63 -13.16
N PRO A 171 -0.51 13.74 -14.19
CA PRO A 171 -0.46 12.89 -15.39
C PRO A 171 0.45 11.64 -15.26
N ASP A 172 1.03 11.34 -14.11
CA ASP A 172 2.02 10.28 -13.89
C ASP A 172 1.34 8.93 -13.60
N THR A 173 0.75 8.32 -14.62
CA THR A 173 -0.08 7.10 -14.52
C THR A 173 0.44 5.92 -15.33
N GLY A 174 1.65 6.01 -15.87
CA GLY A 174 2.19 5.00 -16.80
C GLY A 174 2.29 3.57 -16.25
N GLN A 175 2.26 3.38 -14.92
CA GLN A 175 2.29 2.06 -14.26
C GLN A 175 1.03 1.80 -13.42
N ALA A 176 -0.03 2.59 -13.57
CA ALA A 176 -1.23 2.51 -12.73
C ALA A 176 -1.90 1.14 -12.75
N ASP A 177 -2.10 0.54 -13.93
CA ASP A 177 -2.72 -0.79 -14.07
C ASP A 177 -1.94 -1.88 -13.34
N LEU A 178 -0.59 -1.85 -13.43
CA LEU A 178 0.29 -2.81 -12.79
C LEU A 178 0.22 -2.68 -11.26
N LEU A 179 0.31 -1.46 -10.75
CA LEU A 179 0.25 -1.19 -9.32
C LEU A 179 -1.13 -1.51 -8.73
N THR A 180 -2.21 -1.18 -9.45
CA THR A 180 -3.57 -1.56 -9.05
C THR A 180 -3.74 -3.07 -9.00
N SER A 181 -3.20 -3.81 -9.99
CA SER A 181 -3.23 -5.27 -9.98
C SER A 181 -2.47 -5.86 -8.79
N ALA A 182 -1.28 -5.33 -8.48
CA ALA A 182 -0.49 -5.73 -7.32
C ALA A 182 -1.24 -5.50 -5.99
N GLN A 183 -1.97 -4.39 -5.90
CA GLN A 183 -2.81 -4.10 -4.73
C GLN A 183 -4.00 -5.07 -4.60
N VAL A 184 -4.64 -5.43 -5.72
CA VAL A 184 -5.74 -6.41 -5.70
C VAL A 184 -5.24 -7.75 -5.18
N GLU A 185 -4.05 -8.19 -5.60
CA GLU A 185 -3.43 -9.41 -5.09
C GLU A 185 -3.13 -9.30 -3.58
N ALA A 186 -2.45 -8.24 -3.14
CA ALA A 186 -2.13 -8.03 -1.72
C ALA A 186 -3.37 -8.06 -0.82
N LYS A 187 -4.48 -7.47 -1.29
CA LYS A 187 -5.79 -7.51 -0.60
C LYS A 187 -6.40 -8.90 -0.54
N SER A 188 -6.41 -9.59 -1.68
CA SER A 188 -6.95 -10.96 -1.77
C SER A 188 -6.24 -11.89 -0.80
N ASP A 189 -4.92 -11.72 -0.66
CA ASP A 189 -4.06 -12.54 0.17
C ASP A 189 -3.94 -12.02 1.61
N GLN A 190 -4.57 -10.88 1.92
CA GLN A 190 -4.54 -10.21 3.23
C GLN A 190 -3.10 -9.96 3.73
N ILE A 191 -2.23 -9.45 2.85
CA ILE A 191 -0.82 -9.21 3.15
C ILE A 191 -0.61 -7.76 3.61
N GLY A 192 0.28 -7.57 4.59
CA GLY A 192 0.73 -6.27 5.03
C GLY A 192 -0.40 -5.43 5.62
N LEU A 193 -0.59 -4.20 5.15
CA LEU A 193 -1.68 -3.30 5.53
C LEU A 193 -3.09 -3.91 5.38
N TRP A 194 -3.22 -4.94 4.53
CA TRP A 194 -4.50 -5.59 4.24
C TRP A 194 -4.81 -6.75 5.19
N ALA A 195 -3.86 -7.13 6.06
CA ALA A 195 -4.14 -8.09 7.12
C ALA A 195 -5.10 -7.48 8.14
N PRO A 196 -6.11 -8.21 8.61
CA PRO A 196 -7.13 -7.67 9.49
C PRO A 196 -6.57 -7.23 10.87
N ASP A 197 -5.38 -7.70 11.22
CA ASP A 197 -4.67 -7.43 12.46
C ASP A 197 -3.31 -6.74 12.25
N ALA A 198 -3.10 -6.12 11.09
CA ALA A 198 -1.84 -5.45 10.71
C ALA A 198 -1.37 -4.43 11.76
N CYS A 199 -2.32 -3.76 12.41
CA CYS A 199 -2.09 -2.69 13.37
C CYS A 199 -2.43 -3.07 14.81
N GLY A 200 -2.90 -4.28 15.04
CA GLY A 200 -3.34 -4.78 16.34
C GLY A 200 -4.62 -5.58 16.24
N ALA A 201 -5.22 -5.90 17.39
CA ALA A 201 -6.44 -6.70 17.42
C ALA A 201 -7.58 -5.96 16.71
N PRO A 202 -8.20 -6.58 15.69
CA PRO A 202 -9.30 -5.96 14.95
C PRO A 202 -10.55 -5.83 15.83
N VAL A 203 -11.36 -4.81 15.56
CA VAL A 203 -12.67 -4.66 16.19
C VAL A 203 -13.68 -5.60 15.50
N ASP A 204 -14.41 -6.38 16.31
CA ASP A 204 -15.54 -7.20 15.82
C ASP A 204 -16.76 -6.30 15.54
N ALA A 205 -16.75 -5.64 14.39
CA ALA A 205 -17.82 -4.78 13.90
C ALA A 205 -18.08 -5.10 12.41
N ASN A 206 -19.23 -4.68 11.91
CA ASN A 206 -19.54 -4.75 10.48
C ASN A 206 -20.04 -3.38 10.03
N LEU A 207 -19.10 -2.44 9.97
CA LEU A 207 -19.29 -1.10 9.45
C LEU A 207 -18.82 -1.06 8.01
N ILE A 208 -19.60 -0.48 7.13
CA ILE A 208 -19.20 -0.31 5.73
C ILE A 208 -19.45 1.13 5.27
N ILE A 209 -18.57 1.63 4.44
CA ILE A 209 -18.78 2.85 3.66
C ILE A 209 -19.69 2.49 2.49
N THR A 210 -20.85 3.13 2.40
CA THR A 210 -21.85 2.79 1.37
C THR A 210 -21.89 3.79 0.24
N HIS A 211 -21.41 5.01 0.45
CA HIS A 211 -21.40 6.06 -0.58
C HIS A 211 -20.42 7.18 -0.22
N ILE A 212 -19.89 7.83 -1.23
CA ILE A 212 -19.21 9.12 -1.16
C ILE A 212 -19.91 10.05 -2.14
N GLU A 213 -20.35 11.20 -1.67
CA GLU A 213 -20.76 12.33 -2.52
C GLU A 213 -19.62 13.33 -2.55
N ALA A 214 -18.94 13.39 -3.67
CA ALA A 214 -17.74 14.21 -3.84
C ALA A 214 -17.97 15.48 -4.63
N ASP A 215 -18.98 15.49 -5.52
CA ASP A 215 -19.26 16.57 -6.48
C ASP A 215 -20.43 17.40 -6.00
N ALA A 216 -20.19 18.35 -5.10
CA ALA A 216 -21.20 19.32 -4.69
C ALA A 216 -21.61 20.20 -5.89
N PRO A 217 -22.89 20.61 -6.01
CA PRO A 217 -23.32 21.46 -7.10
C PRO A 217 -22.56 22.81 -7.16
N GLY A 218 -21.70 22.99 -8.12
CA GLY A 218 -20.95 24.24 -8.34
C GLY A 218 -19.48 24.11 -8.03
N ASN A 219 -18.96 24.95 -7.15
CA ASN A 219 -17.59 24.83 -6.64
C ASN A 219 -17.69 24.24 -5.23
N ASP A 220 -17.04 23.09 -5.02
CA ASP A 220 -17.12 22.33 -3.78
C ASP A 220 -16.70 23.17 -2.56
N ASN A 221 -15.76 24.10 -2.73
CA ASN A 221 -15.34 25.02 -1.66
C ASN A 221 -16.42 26.07 -1.29
N ASP A 222 -17.46 26.26 -2.12
CA ASP A 222 -18.56 27.16 -1.80
C ASP A 222 -19.67 26.47 -1.00
N ASP A 223 -19.75 25.12 -1.06
CA ASP A 223 -20.69 24.29 -0.30
C ASP A 223 -20.04 22.99 0.17
N LEU A 224 -19.17 23.08 1.18
CA LEU A 224 -18.46 21.91 1.75
C LEU A 224 -19.42 20.86 2.34
N ASN A 225 -20.67 21.20 2.65
CA ASN A 225 -21.67 20.23 3.11
C ASN A 225 -22.39 19.52 1.94
N GLY A 226 -22.10 19.90 0.70
CA GLY A 226 -22.44 19.12 -0.48
C GLY A 226 -21.62 17.84 -0.60
N GLU A 227 -20.41 17.81 0.02
CA GLU A 227 -19.58 16.61 0.11
C GLU A 227 -19.84 15.84 1.41
N TRP A 228 -19.97 14.52 1.32
CA TRP A 228 -20.17 13.67 2.50
C TRP A 228 -19.85 12.20 2.20
N VAL A 229 -19.51 11.46 3.26
CA VAL A 229 -19.34 10.01 3.26
C VAL A 229 -20.45 9.36 4.07
N GLU A 230 -21.08 8.32 3.53
CA GLU A 230 -22.11 7.55 4.20
C GLU A 230 -21.55 6.24 4.73
N ILE A 231 -21.80 5.98 6.02
CA ILE A 231 -21.37 4.75 6.70
C ILE A 231 -22.59 4.06 7.28
N THR A 232 -22.68 2.76 7.09
CA THR A 232 -23.75 1.90 7.55
C THR A 232 -23.23 0.86 8.54
N ASN A 233 -23.89 0.71 9.69
CA ASN A 233 -23.66 -0.44 10.57
C ASN A 233 -24.53 -1.63 10.12
N GLN A 234 -23.93 -2.54 9.39
CA GLN A 234 -24.58 -3.80 8.94
C GLN A 234 -24.48 -4.91 10.00
N GLY A 235 -23.78 -4.66 11.10
CA GLY A 235 -23.63 -5.61 12.19
C GLY A 235 -24.93 -5.88 12.96
N SER A 236 -24.88 -6.86 13.83
CA SER A 236 -26.01 -7.25 14.69
C SER A 236 -26.04 -6.48 16.02
N THR A 237 -25.01 -5.73 16.33
CA THR A 237 -24.79 -5.02 17.60
C THR A 237 -24.59 -3.53 17.39
N VAL A 238 -24.67 -2.78 18.49
CA VAL A 238 -24.24 -1.37 18.54
C VAL A 238 -22.72 -1.33 18.49
N THR A 239 -22.15 -0.43 17.70
CA THR A 239 -20.71 -0.19 17.62
C THR A 239 -20.38 1.17 18.21
N ASP A 240 -19.51 1.22 19.22
CA ASP A 240 -18.91 2.45 19.73
C ASP A 240 -17.84 2.94 18.71
N MET A 241 -18.00 4.18 18.26
CA MET A 241 -17.12 4.80 17.27
C MET A 241 -15.94 5.57 17.91
N THR A 242 -15.77 5.50 19.22
CA THR A 242 -14.63 6.11 19.91
C THR A 242 -13.30 5.60 19.30
N GLU A 243 -12.39 6.52 18.94
CA GLU A 243 -11.09 6.25 18.31
C GLU A 243 -11.14 5.68 16.88
N TRP A 244 -12.34 5.56 16.29
CA TRP A 244 -12.42 5.29 14.85
C TRP A 244 -12.04 6.52 14.04
N VAL A 245 -11.56 6.30 12.81
CA VAL A 245 -11.10 7.36 11.92
C VAL A 245 -11.67 7.15 10.52
N LEU A 246 -12.13 8.25 9.91
CA LEU A 246 -12.40 8.35 8.49
C LEU A 246 -11.30 9.21 7.85
N LYS A 247 -10.68 8.77 6.77
CA LYS A 247 -9.65 9.53 6.04
C LYS A 247 -9.72 9.25 4.54
N ASP A 248 -9.15 10.15 3.73
CA ASP A 248 -8.73 9.86 2.36
C ASP A 248 -7.29 9.30 2.35
N GLU A 249 -6.64 9.34 1.20
CA GLU A 249 -5.25 8.92 1.04
C GLU A 249 -4.22 9.99 1.46
N SER A 250 -4.68 11.20 1.86
CA SER A 250 -3.83 12.28 2.35
C SER A 250 -3.43 12.05 3.81
N ALA A 251 -2.22 12.49 4.17
CA ALA A 251 -1.78 12.52 5.56
C ALA A 251 -2.57 13.51 6.44
N THR A 252 -3.18 14.53 5.82
CA THR A 252 -3.79 15.65 6.55
C THR A 252 -5.30 15.56 6.67
N HIS A 253 -5.95 14.79 5.83
CA HIS A 253 -7.40 14.62 5.84
C HIS A 253 -7.79 13.46 6.75
N ARG A 254 -7.98 13.77 8.03
CA ARG A 254 -8.30 12.80 9.06
C ARG A 254 -9.46 13.30 9.91
N TYR A 255 -10.55 12.55 9.98
CA TYR A 255 -11.69 12.78 10.84
C TYR A 255 -11.72 11.74 11.96
N ASP A 256 -11.51 12.19 13.19
CA ASP A 256 -11.65 11.35 14.39
C ASP A 256 -13.11 11.41 14.87
N PHE A 257 -13.76 10.24 14.98
CA PHE A 257 -15.15 10.19 15.44
C PHE A 257 -15.27 10.70 16.89
N PRO A 258 -16.37 11.40 17.23
CA PRO A 258 -16.57 11.91 18.60
C PRO A 258 -16.57 10.77 19.62
N ASN A 259 -15.93 11.01 20.76
CA ASN A 259 -15.96 10.08 21.88
C ASN A 259 -17.42 9.76 22.30
N GLN A 260 -17.71 8.48 22.58
CA GLN A 260 -19.03 7.99 22.99
C GLN A 260 -20.11 8.14 21.90
N PHE A 261 -19.74 8.45 20.66
CA PHE A 261 -20.67 8.33 19.54
C PHE A 261 -20.82 6.85 19.19
N ALA A 262 -22.06 6.39 19.06
CA ALA A 262 -22.34 4.99 18.82
C ALA A 262 -23.32 4.82 17.66
N MET A 263 -23.00 3.89 16.77
CA MET A 263 -23.87 3.49 15.66
C MET A 263 -24.72 2.29 16.06
N SER A 264 -26.04 2.49 16.16
CA SER A 264 -26.97 1.39 16.38
C SER A 264 -26.97 0.39 15.22
N ARG A 265 -27.41 -0.84 15.49
CA ARG A 265 -27.62 -1.82 14.43
C ARG A 265 -28.50 -1.26 13.32
N GLY A 266 -28.05 -1.37 12.07
CA GLY A 266 -28.77 -0.92 10.87
C GLY A 266 -28.87 0.61 10.74
N SER A 267 -28.19 1.38 11.60
CA SER A 267 -28.14 2.82 11.43
C SER A 267 -27.22 3.22 10.30
N VAL A 268 -27.56 4.36 9.68
CA VAL A 268 -26.78 5.02 8.63
C VAL A 268 -26.43 6.40 9.15
N ILE A 269 -25.18 6.80 8.97
CA ILE A 269 -24.70 8.15 9.30
C ILE A 269 -24.04 8.76 8.08
N ARG A 270 -23.98 10.10 8.03
CA ARG A 270 -23.18 10.85 7.07
C ARG A 270 -22.16 11.70 7.80
N VAL A 271 -20.94 11.70 7.31
CA VAL A 271 -19.88 12.62 7.73
C VAL A 271 -19.73 13.66 6.63
N PHE A 272 -20.17 14.89 6.93
CA PHE A 272 -20.13 16.03 6.01
C PHE A 272 -18.76 16.71 6.10
N THR A 273 -18.20 17.14 4.96
CA THR A 273 -16.91 17.82 4.90
C THR A 273 -16.92 19.18 5.59
N GLY A 274 -18.01 19.93 5.47
CA GLY A 274 -18.16 21.25 6.09
C GLY A 274 -18.49 21.23 7.57
N CYS A 275 -18.81 22.40 8.11
CA CYS A 275 -19.16 22.59 9.53
C CYS A 275 -20.66 22.51 9.76
N GLY A 276 -21.05 22.01 10.94
CA GLY A 276 -22.44 21.91 11.37
C GLY A 276 -22.56 21.53 12.85
N THR A 277 -23.73 21.05 13.23
CA THR A 277 -23.98 20.51 14.57
C THR A 277 -24.21 19.01 14.49
N ASP A 278 -23.39 18.26 15.19
CA ASP A 278 -23.48 16.81 15.23
C ASP A 278 -24.82 16.31 15.73
N THR A 279 -25.31 15.27 15.07
CA THR A 279 -26.55 14.57 15.41
C THR A 279 -26.29 13.06 15.39
N THR A 280 -27.31 12.25 15.66
CA THR A 280 -27.20 10.79 15.55
C THR A 280 -27.13 10.25 14.14
N MET A 281 -27.34 11.09 13.11
CA MET A 281 -27.34 10.69 11.69
C MET A 281 -26.41 11.55 10.82
N GLY A 282 -25.89 12.64 11.33
CA GLY A 282 -24.99 13.54 10.61
C GLY A 282 -23.91 14.08 11.51
N LEU A 283 -22.68 13.89 11.11
CA LEU A 283 -21.47 14.38 11.76
C LEU A 283 -20.77 15.36 10.82
N TYR A 284 -19.97 16.27 11.36
CA TYR A 284 -19.36 17.33 10.58
C TYR A 284 -17.86 17.39 10.83
N TRP A 285 -17.08 17.20 9.75
CA TRP A 285 -15.62 17.25 9.78
C TRP A 285 -15.11 18.65 10.09
N CYS A 286 -15.83 19.66 9.57
CA CYS A 286 -15.43 21.06 9.65
C CYS A 286 -14.05 21.32 9.01
N SER A 287 -13.83 20.76 7.83
CA SER A 287 -12.63 21.00 7.01
C SER A 287 -12.59 22.44 6.51
N GLU A 288 -11.38 22.96 6.26
CA GLU A 288 -11.17 24.29 5.68
C GLU A 288 -11.40 24.32 4.15
N GLY A 289 -11.48 23.16 3.49
CA GLY A 289 -11.69 23.01 2.06
C GLY A 289 -12.27 21.65 1.70
N ALA A 290 -12.59 21.48 0.43
CA ALA A 290 -13.04 20.22 -0.15
C ALA A 290 -11.98 19.11 0.09
N ILE A 291 -12.44 17.90 0.37
CA ILE A 291 -11.60 16.74 0.65
C ILE A 291 -11.66 15.74 -0.51
N TRP A 292 -12.85 15.44 -0.99
CA TRP A 292 -13.10 14.36 -1.95
C TRP A 292 -12.91 14.86 -3.38
N ASN A 293 -12.00 14.23 -4.14
CA ASN A 293 -11.68 14.63 -5.50
C ASN A 293 -12.79 14.19 -6.47
N ASN A 294 -13.41 15.11 -7.24
CA ASN A 294 -14.48 14.81 -8.20
C ASN A 294 -14.08 13.81 -9.30
N SER A 295 -12.79 13.64 -9.55
CA SER A 295 -12.27 12.72 -10.57
C SER A 295 -11.99 11.30 -10.04
N GLY A 296 -12.21 11.07 -8.75
CA GLY A 296 -11.97 9.80 -8.06
C GLY A 296 -11.15 9.96 -6.80
N ASP A 297 -11.53 9.24 -5.75
CA ASP A 297 -10.85 9.21 -4.46
C ASP A 297 -11.16 7.91 -3.73
N THR A 298 -10.49 7.67 -2.59
CA THR A 298 -10.75 6.52 -1.72
C THR A 298 -10.93 6.96 -0.27
N ALA A 299 -12.08 6.66 0.31
CA ALA A 299 -12.27 6.77 1.75
C ALA A 299 -11.84 5.49 2.46
N PHE A 300 -11.16 5.65 3.59
CA PHE A 300 -10.76 4.57 4.49
C PHE A 300 -11.44 4.77 5.84
N LEU A 301 -12.06 3.71 6.35
CA LEU A 301 -12.54 3.63 7.71
C LEU A 301 -11.54 2.79 8.51
N LEU A 302 -10.86 3.42 9.46
CA LEU A 302 -9.89 2.74 10.33
C LEU A 302 -10.52 2.43 11.67
N ASP A 303 -10.23 1.23 12.20
CA ASP A 303 -10.61 0.85 13.56
C ASP A 303 -9.70 1.54 14.62
N PRO A 304 -10.00 1.44 15.92
CA PRO A 304 -9.18 2.03 16.98
C PRO A 304 -7.72 1.53 17.05
N SER A 305 -7.42 0.38 16.48
CA SER A 305 -6.04 -0.12 16.36
C SER A 305 -5.32 0.47 15.15
N GLY A 306 -6.05 1.13 14.23
CA GLY A 306 -5.53 1.66 12.98
C GLY A 306 -5.61 0.70 11.80
N ASN A 307 -6.23 -0.49 11.97
CA ASN A 307 -6.46 -1.41 10.85
C ASN A 307 -7.44 -0.80 9.84
N ILE A 308 -7.22 -1.06 8.55
CA ILE A 308 -8.20 -0.73 7.51
C ILE A 308 -9.41 -1.65 7.68
N HIS A 309 -10.47 -1.13 8.32
CA HIS A 309 -11.69 -1.88 8.57
C HIS A 309 -12.56 -1.97 7.31
N ASP A 310 -12.72 -0.86 6.61
CA ASP A 310 -13.41 -0.79 5.32
C ASP A 310 -12.85 0.35 4.46
N ARG A 311 -13.14 0.31 3.18
CA ARG A 311 -12.77 1.34 2.23
C ARG A 311 -13.74 1.38 1.05
N PHE A 312 -13.91 2.56 0.50
CA PHE A 312 -14.74 2.81 -0.66
C PHE A 312 -14.03 3.77 -1.63
N GLY A 313 -13.87 3.36 -2.89
CA GLY A 313 -13.34 4.20 -3.95
C GLY A 313 -14.38 4.36 -5.07
N TYR A 314 -14.36 5.48 -5.77
CA TYR A 314 -15.26 5.80 -6.88
C TYR A 314 -14.48 6.39 -8.06
#